data_67c22abd79e1666cd206b89b7cd324cd
#
_entry.id   67c22abd79e1666cd206b89b7cd324cd
#
_cell.length_a   1.000
_cell.length_b   1.000
_cell.length_c   1.000
_cell.angle_alpha   90.00
_cell.angle_beta   90.00
_cell.angle_gamma   90.00
#
_symmetry.space_group_name_H-M   'P 1'
#
loop_
_entity.id
_entity.type
_entity.pdbx_description
1 polymer ?
#
loop_
_entity_poly.entity_id
_entity_poly.type
_entity_poly.pdbx_seq_one_letter_code
_entity_poly.pdbx_strand_id
1 'polypeptide(L)'
;LIDVQKGVDVLSHWGGENGRRNNLEAESNMLALLSEWRQAELPVAWTLHNSLEAASPLKLSEPGGELKPGFEIGSSDIVVKKDVNSGFVGTSLEILLRRAGIQRLVVVGFFTNFCVETTIRMSGNLGFDTYLVPDCCATTNRVGPDGID
;
A
#
# COMPACT_ATOMS: atom_id res chain seq x y z
N LEU A 1 -0.84 -1.98 5.82
CA LEU A 1 0.11 -2.02 4.70
C LEU A 1 -0.67 -1.84 3.40
N ILE A 2 -0.23 -0.92 2.56
CA ILE A 2 -0.90 -0.55 1.31
C ILE A 2 -0.12 -1.15 0.12
N ASP A 3 -0.75 -2.09 -0.59
CA ASP A 3 -0.34 -2.61 -1.90
C ASP A 3 1.13 -3.07 -1.96
N VAL A 4 1.58 -3.81 -0.94
CA VAL A 4 2.95 -4.34 -0.84
C VAL A 4 3.08 -5.58 -1.73
N GLN A 5 2.94 -5.37 -3.05
CA GLN A 5 2.89 -6.41 -4.08
C GLN A 5 4.06 -6.29 -5.06
N LYS A 6 4.44 -7.40 -5.70
CA LYS A 6 5.57 -7.46 -6.64
C LYS A 6 5.42 -6.52 -7.84
N GLY A 7 4.18 -6.27 -8.27
CA GLY A 7 3.89 -5.40 -9.42
C GLY A 7 4.34 -3.95 -9.25
N VAL A 8 4.60 -3.48 -8.01
CA VAL A 8 5.13 -2.12 -7.78
C VAL A 8 6.56 -1.97 -8.31
N ASP A 9 7.29 -3.07 -8.50
CA ASP A 9 8.67 -3.06 -8.99
C ASP A 9 8.77 -3.06 -10.52
N VAL A 10 7.67 -3.09 -11.24
CA VAL A 10 7.66 -2.94 -12.69
C VAL A 10 7.85 -1.46 -13.04
N LEU A 11 9.06 -0.95 -12.79
CA LEU A 11 9.36 0.49 -12.85
C LEU A 11 9.13 1.10 -14.24
N SER A 12 9.33 0.31 -15.31
CA SER A 12 9.02 0.76 -16.67
C SER A 12 7.53 1.05 -16.90
N HIS A 13 6.64 0.36 -16.17
CA HIS A 13 5.20 0.66 -16.21
C HIS A 13 4.87 1.96 -15.45
N TRP A 14 5.48 2.16 -14.29
CA TRP A 14 5.15 3.25 -13.39
C TRP A 14 5.88 4.56 -13.71
N GLY A 15 7.16 4.48 -14.05
CA GLY A 15 8.05 5.63 -14.28
C GLY A 15 8.54 5.76 -15.72
N GLY A 16 8.01 4.98 -16.67
CA GLY A 16 8.43 4.99 -18.08
C GLY A 16 9.78 4.31 -18.30
N GLU A 17 10.40 4.56 -19.48
CA GLU A 17 11.64 3.91 -19.91
C GLU A 17 12.78 4.05 -18.89
N ASN A 18 12.86 5.20 -18.22
CA ASN A 18 13.85 5.50 -17.18
C ASN A 18 13.24 5.42 -15.78
N GLY A 19 12.28 4.50 -15.60
CA GLY A 19 11.57 4.33 -14.34
C GLY A 19 12.54 4.10 -13.20
N ARG A 20 12.42 4.90 -12.15
CA ARG A 20 13.16 4.77 -10.90
C ARG A 20 12.24 5.03 -9.71
N ARG A 21 12.67 4.59 -8.58
CA ARG A 21 11.95 4.68 -7.32
C ARG A 21 12.80 5.42 -6.29
N ASN A 22 12.18 6.23 -5.46
CA ASN A 22 12.82 6.75 -4.26
C ASN A 22 12.86 5.66 -3.16
N ASN A 23 13.44 5.97 -2.02
CA ASN A 23 13.45 5.18 -0.79
C ASN A 23 13.59 3.66 -1.03
N LEU A 24 14.80 3.25 -1.37
CA LEU A 24 15.14 1.84 -1.64
C LEU A 24 15.04 0.95 -0.38
N GLU A 25 15.04 1.57 0.82
CA GLU A 25 14.95 0.88 2.11
C GLU A 25 13.49 0.71 2.59
N ALA A 26 12.49 1.12 1.81
CA ALA A 26 11.09 1.09 2.24
C ALA A 26 10.64 -0.30 2.71
N GLU A 27 11.00 -1.36 1.97
CA GLU A 27 10.65 -2.74 2.33
C GLU A 27 11.34 -3.22 3.60
N SER A 28 12.64 -2.96 3.75
CA SER A 28 13.37 -3.34 4.96
C SER A 28 12.81 -2.63 6.19
N ASN A 29 12.47 -1.35 6.05
CA ASN A 29 11.84 -0.57 7.11
C ASN A 29 10.43 -1.08 7.43
N MET A 30 9.62 -1.40 6.41
CA MET A 30 8.30 -2.00 6.61
C MET A 30 8.39 -3.35 7.32
N LEU A 31 9.34 -4.21 6.94
CA LEU A 31 9.54 -5.52 7.58
C LEU A 31 9.94 -5.38 9.04
N ALA A 32 10.86 -4.46 9.35
CA ALA A 32 11.25 -4.17 10.72
C ALA A 32 10.06 -3.68 11.55
N LEU A 33 9.30 -2.70 11.03
CA LEU A 33 8.10 -2.20 11.68
C LEU A 33 7.05 -3.29 11.89
N LEU A 34 6.78 -4.11 10.87
CA LEU A 34 5.81 -5.20 10.94
C LEU A 34 6.22 -6.24 11.98
N SER A 35 7.51 -6.55 12.10
CA SER A 35 8.05 -7.46 13.12
C SER A 35 7.75 -6.96 14.53
N GLU A 36 8.10 -5.70 14.83
CA GLU A 36 7.80 -5.08 16.13
C GLU A 36 6.30 -5.00 16.40
N TRP A 37 5.50 -4.69 15.36
CA TRP A 37 4.05 -4.60 15.45
C TRP A 37 3.41 -5.94 15.82
N ARG A 38 3.90 -7.03 15.23
CA ARG A 38 3.45 -8.39 15.54
C ARG A 38 3.90 -8.87 16.92
N GLN A 39 5.12 -8.53 17.35
CA GLN A 39 5.60 -8.81 18.71
C GLN A 39 4.73 -8.12 19.79
N ALA A 40 4.22 -6.93 19.47
CA ALA A 40 3.29 -6.19 20.31
C ALA A 40 1.83 -6.67 20.19
N GLU A 41 1.56 -7.73 19.42
CA GLU A 41 0.24 -8.29 19.16
C GLU A 41 -0.79 -7.27 18.63
N LEU A 42 -0.31 -6.26 17.89
CA LEU A 42 -1.17 -5.22 17.33
C LEU A 42 -1.84 -5.67 16.03
N PRO A 43 -3.09 -5.22 15.77
CA PRO A 43 -3.80 -5.60 14.55
C PRO A 43 -3.09 -5.12 13.29
N VAL A 44 -3.09 -5.97 12.27
CA VAL A 44 -2.53 -5.66 10.94
C VAL A 44 -3.64 -5.67 9.91
N ALA A 45 -3.64 -4.68 9.02
CA ALA A 45 -4.53 -4.61 7.87
C ALA A 45 -3.73 -4.48 6.57
N TRP A 46 -4.20 -5.18 5.53
CA TRP A 46 -3.61 -5.19 4.19
C TRP A 46 -4.62 -4.72 3.16
N THR A 47 -4.20 -3.85 2.27
CA THR A 47 -4.88 -3.67 0.99
C THR A 47 -4.10 -4.40 -0.10
N LEU A 48 -4.81 -5.10 -0.97
CA LEU A 48 -4.26 -5.71 -2.16
C LEU A 48 -4.90 -5.07 -3.38
N HIS A 49 -4.10 -4.41 -4.20
CA HIS A 49 -4.58 -3.80 -5.42
C HIS A 49 -4.82 -4.85 -6.50
N ASN A 50 -5.99 -4.81 -7.10
CA ASN A 50 -6.40 -5.67 -8.20
C ASN A 50 -6.92 -4.79 -9.34
N SER A 51 -6.01 -4.20 -10.10
CA SER A 51 -6.30 -3.23 -11.13
C SER A 51 -7.24 -3.76 -12.21
N LEU A 52 -8.17 -2.92 -12.63
CA LEU A 52 -9.04 -3.16 -13.79
C LEU A 52 -8.34 -2.82 -15.12
N GLU A 53 -7.25 -2.09 -15.09
CA GLU A 53 -6.48 -1.75 -16.29
C GLU A 53 -5.81 -2.99 -16.90
N ALA A 54 -6.00 -3.20 -18.20
CA ALA A 54 -5.50 -4.40 -18.88
C ALA A 54 -3.97 -4.58 -18.75
N ALA A 55 -3.21 -3.51 -18.86
CA ALA A 55 -1.74 -3.52 -18.83
C ALA A 55 -1.13 -3.39 -17.42
N SER A 56 -1.95 -3.23 -16.38
CA SER A 56 -1.42 -3.03 -15.02
C SER A 56 -0.74 -4.29 -14.50
N PRO A 57 0.47 -4.18 -13.93
CA PRO A 57 1.13 -5.30 -13.26
C PRO A 57 0.50 -5.64 -11.90
N LEU A 58 -0.38 -4.80 -11.35
CA LEU A 58 -1.06 -5.04 -10.07
C LEU A 58 -2.38 -5.76 -10.28
N LYS A 59 -2.31 -7.03 -10.67
CA LYS A 59 -3.47 -7.92 -10.81
C LYS A 59 -3.28 -9.17 -9.96
N LEU A 60 -4.26 -9.51 -9.15
CA LEU A 60 -4.20 -10.69 -8.28
C LEU A 60 -4.18 -12.02 -9.05
N SER A 61 -4.53 -12.02 -10.32
CA SER A 61 -4.41 -13.17 -11.22
C SER A 61 -3.02 -13.36 -11.80
N GLU A 62 -2.12 -12.40 -11.59
CA GLU A 62 -0.79 -12.35 -12.19
C GLU A 62 0.30 -12.35 -11.11
N PRO A 63 1.55 -12.74 -11.43
CA PRO A 63 2.65 -12.74 -10.47
C PRO A 63 2.88 -11.38 -9.78
N GLY A 64 2.59 -10.28 -10.45
CA GLY A 64 2.67 -8.93 -9.88
C GLY A 64 1.68 -8.67 -8.76
N GLY A 65 0.59 -9.43 -8.69
CA GLY A 65 -0.39 -9.37 -7.59
C GLY A 65 0.06 -10.05 -6.31
N GLU A 66 1.10 -10.89 -6.35
CA GLU A 66 1.64 -11.55 -5.17
C GLU A 66 2.33 -10.55 -4.23
N LEU A 67 2.38 -10.87 -2.94
CA LEU A 67 3.14 -10.08 -1.96
C LEU A 67 4.64 -10.07 -2.30
N LYS A 68 5.29 -8.98 -1.94
CA LYS A 68 6.74 -8.86 -2.02
C LYS A 68 7.43 -9.88 -1.09
N PRO A 69 8.66 -10.31 -1.40
CA PRO A 69 9.40 -11.25 -0.57
C PRO A 69 9.52 -10.80 0.88
N GLY A 70 9.36 -11.73 1.81
CA GLY A 70 9.43 -11.49 3.25
C GLY A 70 8.13 -11.01 3.89
N PHE A 71 7.12 -10.61 3.10
CA PHE A 71 5.82 -10.22 3.62
C PHE A 71 4.85 -11.39 3.60
N GLU A 72 4.16 -11.58 4.72
CA GLU A 72 3.18 -12.64 4.90
C GLU A 72 1.94 -12.11 5.62
N ILE A 73 0.78 -12.53 5.14
CA ILE A 73 -0.50 -12.24 5.77
C ILE A 73 -0.73 -13.26 6.88
N GLY A 74 -0.89 -12.78 8.09
CA GLY A 74 -1.24 -13.62 9.25
C GLY A 74 -2.72 -14.01 9.23
N SER A 75 -3.05 -15.11 9.90
CA SER A 75 -4.42 -15.65 9.95
C SER A 75 -5.45 -14.71 10.59
N SER A 76 -5.00 -13.78 11.43
CA SER A 76 -5.83 -12.77 12.11
C SER A 76 -5.83 -11.41 11.42
N ASP A 77 -5.07 -11.24 10.33
CA ASP A 77 -4.95 -9.95 9.65
C ASP A 77 -6.24 -9.60 8.89
N ILE A 78 -6.57 -8.33 8.87
CA ILE A 78 -7.62 -7.79 8.02
C ILE A 78 -7.07 -7.67 6.60
N VAL A 79 -7.77 -8.24 5.63
CA VAL A 79 -7.37 -8.18 4.21
C VAL A 79 -8.52 -7.67 3.37
N VAL A 80 -8.26 -6.64 2.57
CA VAL A 80 -9.22 -6.15 1.58
C VAL A 80 -8.58 -6.06 0.19
N LYS A 81 -9.38 -6.33 -0.82
CA LYS A 81 -9.00 -6.17 -2.23
C LYS A 81 -9.66 -4.91 -2.76
N LYS A 82 -8.89 -4.11 -3.50
CA LYS A 82 -9.38 -2.86 -4.10
C LYS A 82 -8.94 -2.73 -5.54
N ASP A 83 -9.65 -1.95 -6.31
CA ASP A 83 -9.36 -1.65 -7.72
C ASP A 83 -9.17 -0.15 -7.98
N VAL A 84 -9.24 0.66 -6.93
CA VAL A 84 -9.03 2.11 -6.94
C VAL A 84 -7.95 2.50 -5.91
N ASN A 85 -7.51 3.77 -5.90
CA ASN A 85 -6.42 4.21 -5.03
C ASN A 85 -6.75 4.09 -3.54
N SER A 86 -7.97 4.45 -3.12
CA SER A 86 -8.35 4.38 -1.71
C SER A 86 -8.56 2.95 -1.23
N GLY A 87 -7.97 2.60 -0.10
CA GLY A 87 -8.25 1.33 0.61
C GLY A 87 -9.67 1.22 1.13
N PHE A 88 -10.42 2.32 1.19
CA PHE A 88 -11.78 2.37 1.75
C PHE A 88 -12.89 2.33 0.70
N VAL A 89 -12.60 2.81 -0.51
CA VAL A 89 -13.63 2.89 -1.57
C VAL A 89 -13.88 1.51 -2.18
N GLY A 90 -15.14 1.08 -2.16
CA GLY A 90 -15.54 -0.22 -2.70
C GLY A 90 -15.08 -1.43 -1.87
N THR A 91 -14.61 -1.22 -0.63
CA THR A 91 -14.12 -2.27 0.25
C THR A 91 -14.85 -2.29 1.59
N SER A 92 -14.63 -3.33 2.36
CA SER A 92 -15.13 -3.45 3.74
C SER A 92 -14.14 -2.93 4.80
N LEU A 93 -13.05 -2.24 4.41
CA LEU A 93 -11.97 -1.87 5.34
C LEU A 93 -12.48 -1.08 6.54
N GLU A 94 -13.28 -0.03 6.32
CA GLU A 94 -13.82 0.79 7.40
C GLU A 94 -14.62 -0.05 8.41
N ILE A 95 -15.52 -0.88 7.91
CA ILE A 95 -16.37 -1.73 8.75
C ILE A 95 -15.52 -2.71 9.57
N LEU A 96 -14.51 -3.32 8.97
CA LEU A 96 -13.63 -4.27 9.64
C LEU A 96 -12.79 -3.59 10.72
N LEU A 97 -12.21 -2.41 10.43
CA LEU A 97 -11.45 -1.63 11.40
C LEU A 97 -12.32 -1.21 12.58
N ARG A 98 -13.52 -0.70 12.33
CA ARG A 98 -14.44 -0.29 13.40
C ARG A 98 -14.92 -1.46 14.26
N ARG A 99 -15.22 -2.61 13.66
CA ARG A 99 -15.58 -3.83 14.39
C ARG A 99 -14.45 -4.35 15.27
N ALA A 100 -13.21 -4.16 14.85
CA ALA A 100 -12.02 -4.49 15.64
C ALA A 100 -11.69 -3.42 16.71
N GLY A 101 -12.51 -2.35 16.84
CA GLY A 101 -12.29 -1.27 17.81
C GLY A 101 -11.12 -0.36 17.45
N ILE A 102 -10.62 -0.42 16.22
CA ILE A 102 -9.45 0.35 15.77
C ILE A 102 -9.89 1.79 15.47
N GLN A 103 -9.23 2.76 16.10
CA GLN A 103 -9.46 4.19 15.92
C GLN A 103 -8.22 4.91 15.37
N ARG A 104 -7.05 4.29 15.48
CA ARG A 104 -5.77 4.84 15.05
C ARG A 104 -5.13 3.96 13.98
N LEU A 105 -4.61 4.57 12.93
CA LEU A 105 -3.96 3.89 11.83
C LEU A 105 -2.53 4.37 11.67
N VAL A 106 -1.61 3.44 11.51
CA VAL A 106 -0.25 3.67 11.00
C VAL A 106 -0.20 3.11 9.59
N VAL A 107 0.10 3.96 8.62
CA VAL A 107 0.01 3.63 7.20
C VAL A 107 1.39 3.61 6.56
N VAL A 108 1.68 2.52 5.84
CA VAL A 108 2.92 2.27 5.11
C VAL A 108 2.61 1.59 3.77
N GLY A 109 3.52 1.66 2.81
CA GLY A 109 3.37 0.92 1.54
C GLY A 109 3.56 1.75 0.28
N PHE A 110 2.88 1.37 -0.81
CA PHE A 110 3.07 1.88 -2.18
C PHE A 110 1.76 2.37 -2.82
N PHE A 111 1.79 3.39 -3.68
CA PHE A 111 2.84 4.39 -3.82
C PHE A 111 2.46 5.60 -2.99
N THR A 112 3.46 6.31 -2.46
CA THR A 112 3.24 7.42 -1.52
C THR A 112 2.23 8.44 -2.03
N ASN A 113 2.33 8.89 -3.28
CA ASN A 113 1.48 9.91 -3.91
C ASN A 113 0.23 9.36 -4.61
N PHE A 114 -0.11 8.10 -4.40
CA PHE A 114 -1.31 7.45 -4.96
C PHE A 114 -2.12 6.74 -3.88
N CYS A 115 -1.97 5.42 -3.78
CA CYS A 115 -2.79 4.61 -2.89
C CYS A 115 -2.56 4.94 -1.41
N VAL A 116 -1.31 5.23 -1.02
CA VAL A 116 -0.99 5.62 0.36
C VAL A 116 -1.65 6.96 0.70
N GLU A 117 -1.38 8.01 -0.06
CA GLU A 117 -1.94 9.35 0.19
C GLU A 117 -3.46 9.35 0.14
N THR A 118 -4.05 8.72 -0.88
CA THR A 118 -5.51 8.67 -1.03
C THR A 118 -6.17 7.93 0.14
N THR A 119 -5.56 6.83 0.61
CA THR A 119 -6.06 6.08 1.76
C THR A 119 -5.95 6.89 3.05
N ILE A 120 -4.84 7.60 3.28
CA ILE A 120 -4.63 8.44 4.45
C ILE A 120 -5.65 9.60 4.49
N ARG A 121 -5.84 10.29 3.38
CA ARG A 121 -6.83 11.38 3.29
C ARG A 121 -8.24 10.87 3.58
N MET A 122 -8.59 9.71 3.01
CA MET A 122 -9.90 9.12 3.26
C MET A 122 -10.06 8.66 4.71
N SER A 123 -9.03 8.05 5.31
CA SER A 123 -9.09 7.65 6.73
C SER A 123 -9.32 8.84 7.65
N GLY A 124 -8.67 9.97 7.39
CA GLY A 124 -8.93 11.23 8.13
C GLY A 124 -10.36 11.73 7.96
N ASN A 125 -10.89 11.70 6.72
CA ASN A 125 -12.30 12.06 6.45
C ASN A 125 -13.29 11.15 7.19
N LEU A 126 -12.93 9.89 7.40
CA LEU A 126 -13.73 8.92 8.16
C LEU A 126 -13.52 9.02 9.68
N GLY A 127 -12.67 9.94 10.15
CA GLY A 127 -12.45 10.20 11.57
C GLY A 127 -11.44 9.27 12.25
N PHE A 128 -10.60 8.56 11.50
CA PHE A 128 -9.47 7.82 12.07
C PHE A 128 -8.32 8.78 12.41
N ASP A 129 -7.66 8.53 13.54
CA ASP A 129 -6.38 9.16 13.89
C ASP A 129 -5.27 8.48 13.08
N THR A 130 -4.74 9.15 12.05
CA THR A 130 -3.92 8.51 11.01
C THR A 130 -2.51 9.08 10.96
N TYR A 131 -1.53 8.19 10.99
CA TYR A 131 -0.10 8.46 10.93
C TYR A 131 0.51 7.83 9.68
N LEU A 132 1.33 8.58 8.98
CA LEU A 132 2.19 8.09 7.91
C LEU A 132 3.59 7.81 8.47
N VAL A 133 4.21 6.70 8.07
CA VAL A 133 5.64 6.45 8.28
C VAL A 133 6.35 6.60 6.93
N PRO A 134 6.92 7.79 6.62
CA PRO A 134 7.48 8.07 5.30
C PRO A 134 8.62 7.11 4.92
N ASP A 135 9.43 6.70 5.88
CA ASP A 135 10.56 5.79 5.68
C ASP A 135 10.12 4.36 5.29
N CYS A 136 8.84 4.05 5.51
CA CYS A 136 8.19 2.81 5.10
C CYS A 136 7.31 3.00 3.86
N CYS A 137 7.53 4.06 3.08
CA CYS A 137 6.80 4.33 1.85
C CYS A 137 7.75 4.66 0.71
N ALA A 138 7.35 4.36 -0.51
CA ALA A 138 8.09 4.76 -1.69
C ALA A 138 7.15 5.12 -2.84
N THR A 139 7.69 5.86 -3.80
CA THR A 139 7.02 6.15 -5.07
C THR A 139 8.01 6.13 -6.23
N THR A 140 7.49 6.13 -7.44
CA THR A 140 8.28 6.23 -8.66
C THR A 140 8.29 7.66 -9.18
N ASN A 141 9.31 7.98 -9.98
CA ASN A 141 9.33 9.21 -10.77
C ASN A 141 8.14 9.27 -11.73
N ARG A 142 7.75 10.47 -12.09
CA ARG A 142 6.73 10.76 -13.09
C ARG A 142 7.21 11.87 -14.00
N VAL A 143 7.24 11.59 -15.28
CA VAL A 143 7.58 12.61 -16.28
C VAL A 143 6.32 13.40 -16.61
N GLY A 144 6.35 14.70 -16.39
CA GLY A 144 5.26 15.61 -16.72
C GLY A 144 5.09 15.79 -18.24
N PRO A 145 4.01 16.50 -18.68
CA PRO A 145 3.79 16.80 -20.10
C PRO A 145 4.90 17.64 -20.74
N ASP A 146 5.66 18.35 -19.93
CA ASP A 146 6.83 19.15 -20.29
C ASP A 146 8.13 18.34 -20.38
N GLY A 147 8.08 17.04 -20.11
CA GLY A 147 9.24 16.16 -20.09
C GLY A 147 10.12 16.29 -18.84
N ILE A 148 9.68 17.05 -17.83
CA ILE A 148 10.38 17.21 -16.55
C ILE A 148 9.86 16.18 -15.56
N ASP A 149 10.81 15.59 -14.82
CA ASP A 149 10.55 14.60 -13.78
C ASP A 149 10.42 15.29 -12.40
#